data_04bdc9fdb1a1de92e795da1e7643d619
#
_entry.id   04bdc9fdb1a1de92e795da1e7643d619
#
_cell.length_a   1.000
_cell.length_b   1.000
_cell.length_c   1.000
_cell.angle_alpha   90.00
_cell.angle_beta   90.00
_cell.angle_gamma   90.00
#
_symmetry.space_group_name_H-M   'P 1'
#
loop_
_entity.id
_entity.type
_entity.pdbx_description
1 polymer ?
#
loop_
_entity_poly.entity_id
_entity_poly.type
_entity_poly.pdbx_seq_one_letter_code
_entity_poly.pdbx_strand_id
1 'polypeptide(L)'
;MKEMSRIVRTITNLLYGFIMVYGFYVIVHGHLTPGGGFQGGAIVASAFALLLVTYGKQGAEHYLHGDIFSIIESTGLVLFIAFAFFGLGITFFYNFMANSGGLFGNTAVIGVNPGDLNTGGTIPIMNMAVGLEVLAALGVIILTMAAGSESTEKKENS
;
A
#
# COMPACT_ATOMS: atom_id res chain seq x y z
N MET A 1 13.49 11.50 -18.87
CA MET A 1 12.90 10.30 -19.54
C MET A 1 11.79 10.75 -20.50
N LYS A 2 11.78 10.26 -21.76
CA LYS A 2 10.73 10.59 -22.74
C LYS A 2 9.51 9.70 -22.53
N GLU A 3 8.31 10.23 -22.83
CA GLU A 3 7.07 9.45 -22.81
C GLU A 3 7.13 8.24 -23.76
N MET A 4 6.54 7.14 -23.32
CA MET A 4 6.44 5.91 -24.12
C MET A 4 5.42 6.04 -25.27
N SER A 5 5.40 5.08 -26.18
CA SER A 5 4.47 5.04 -27.30
C SER A 5 3.01 5.08 -26.87
N ARG A 6 2.10 5.51 -27.77
CA ARG A 6 0.66 5.56 -27.47
C ARG A 6 0.09 4.21 -27.05
N ILE A 7 0.57 3.11 -27.64
CA ILE A 7 0.13 1.75 -27.30
C ILE A 7 0.46 1.43 -25.85
N VAL A 8 1.71 1.69 -25.43
CA VAL A 8 2.14 1.45 -24.03
C VAL A 8 1.31 2.26 -23.06
N ARG A 9 1.05 3.55 -23.35
CA ARG A 9 0.23 4.42 -22.50
C ARG A 9 -1.21 3.90 -22.35
N THR A 10 -1.82 3.45 -23.44
CA THR A 10 -3.19 2.89 -23.40
C THR A 10 -3.24 1.63 -22.55
N ILE A 11 -2.27 0.71 -22.70
CA ILE A 11 -2.19 -0.51 -21.91
C ILE A 11 -1.95 -0.18 -20.43
N THR A 12 -1.05 0.76 -20.13
CA THR A 12 -0.79 1.20 -18.76
C THR A 12 -2.04 1.76 -18.09
N ASN A 13 -2.77 2.64 -18.77
CA ASN A 13 -4.00 3.22 -18.23
C ASN A 13 -5.07 2.16 -17.93
N LEU A 14 -5.14 1.12 -18.74
CA LEU A 14 -6.04 -0.01 -18.50
C LEU A 14 -5.57 -0.84 -17.28
N LEU A 15 -4.30 -1.24 -17.27
CA LEU A 15 -3.75 -2.11 -16.23
C LEU A 15 -3.64 -1.43 -14.87
N TYR A 16 -3.31 -0.13 -14.85
CA TYR A 16 -3.17 0.65 -13.62
C TYR A 16 -4.38 0.50 -12.69
N GLY A 17 -5.59 0.67 -13.22
CA GLY A 17 -6.83 0.54 -12.45
C GLY A 17 -7.00 -0.86 -11.85
N PHE A 18 -6.73 -1.91 -12.63
CA PHE A 18 -6.83 -3.29 -12.16
C PHE A 18 -5.80 -3.61 -11.08
N ILE A 19 -4.56 -3.16 -11.25
CA ILE A 19 -3.49 -3.38 -10.26
C ILE A 19 -3.84 -2.66 -8.95
N MET A 20 -4.35 -1.42 -9.02
CA MET A 20 -4.78 -0.67 -7.84
C MET A 20 -5.89 -1.39 -7.08
N VAL A 21 -6.96 -1.78 -7.77
CA VAL A 21 -8.10 -2.50 -7.16
C VAL A 21 -7.63 -3.82 -6.54
N TYR A 22 -6.80 -4.58 -7.25
CA TYR A 22 -6.27 -5.85 -6.74
C TYR A 22 -5.36 -5.64 -5.51
N GLY A 23 -4.49 -4.63 -5.53
CA GLY A 23 -3.63 -4.31 -4.40
C GLY A 23 -4.43 -3.93 -3.14
N PHE A 24 -5.44 -3.07 -3.28
CA PHE A 24 -6.35 -2.75 -2.17
C PHE A 24 -7.16 -3.96 -1.69
N TYR A 25 -7.62 -4.81 -2.61
CA TYR A 25 -8.25 -6.07 -2.24
C TYR A 25 -7.35 -6.92 -1.35
N VAL A 26 -6.08 -7.10 -1.73
CA VAL A 26 -5.10 -7.89 -0.95
C VAL A 26 -4.86 -7.27 0.43
N ILE A 27 -4.79 -5.94 0.55
CA ILE A 27 -4.65 -5.24 1.84
C ILE A 27 -5.84 -5.56 2.75
N VAL A 28 -7.06 -5.38 2.25
CA VAL A 28 -8.28 -5.54 3.05
C VAL A 28 -8.54 -7.00 3.42
N HIS A 29 -8.21 -7.95 2.54
CA HIS A 29 -8.40 -9.39 2.76
C HIS A 29 -7.21 -10.08 3.41
N GLY A 30 -6.17 -9.36 3.80
CA GLY A 30 -4.91 -9.95 4.26
C GLY A 30 -4.99 -10.77 5.55
N HIS A 31 -6.10 -10.74 6.28
CA HIS A 31 -6.36 -11.61 7.42
C HIS A 31 -7.14 -12.89 7.05
N LEU A 32 -7.63 -13.00 5.82
CA LEU A 32 -8.43 -14.13 5.33
C LEU A 32 -7.71 -14.95 4.26
N THR A 33 -6.82 -14.32 3.50
CA THR A 33 -6.14 -14.94 2.35
C THR A 33 -4.63 -14.81 2.48
N PRO A 34 -3.84 -15.68 1.81
CA PRO A 34 -2.41 -15.47 1.68
C PRO A 34 -2.10 -14.11 1.08
N GLY A 35 -1.34 -13.31 1.80
CA GLY A 35 -1.06 -11.92 1.49
C GLY A 35 -1.25 -11.06 2.73
N GLY A 36 -1.19 -9.77 2.57
CA GLY A 36 -1.38 -8.84 3.69
C GLY A 36 -1.05 -7.42 3.30
N GLY A 37 -0.90 -6.56 4.30
CA GLY A 37 -0.61 -5.15 4.10
C GLY A 37 0.64 -4.93 3.25
N PHE A 38 1.73 -5.63 3.56
CA PHE A 38 2.97 -5.48 2.81
C PHE A 38 2.82 -5.87 1.33
N GLN A 39 2.28 -7.05 1.04
CA GLN A 39 2.12 -7.52 -0.34
C GLN A 39 1.16 -6.64 -1.13
N GLY A 40 0.03 -6.28 -0.54
CA GLY A 40 -0.93 -5.38 -1.16
C GLY A 40 -0.36 -3.99 -1.40
N GLY A 41 0.38 -3.43 -0.42
CA GLY A 41 1.08 -2.16 -0.57
C GLY A 41 2.12 -2.18 -1.69
N ALA A 42 2.90 -3.27 -1.81
CA ALA A 42 3.87 -3.46 -2.89
C ALA A 42 3.19 -3.56 -4.27
N ILE A 43 2.04 -4.23 -4.37
CA ILE A 43 1.25 -4.29 -5.61
C ILE A 43 0.78 -2.89 -6.01
N VAL A 44 0.24 -2.09 -5.07
CA VAL A 44 -0.16 -0.71 -5.35
C VAL A 44 1.04 0.14 -5.79
N ALA A 45 2.18 0.02 -5.10
CA ALA A 45 3.40 0.72 -5.48
C ALA A 45 3.90 0.34 -6.88
N SER A 46 3.71 -0.91 -7.31
CA SER A 46 4.05 -1.34 -8.67
C SER A 46 3.23 -0.63 -9.75
N ALA A 47 1.98 -0.26 -9.44
CA ALA A 47 1.16 0.57 -10.32
C ALA A 47 1.75 1.98 -10.49
N PHE A 48 2.29 2.56 -9.42
CA PHE A 48 3.00 3.85 -9.49
C PHE A 48 4.29 3.75 -10.31
N ALA A 49 5.06 2.67 -10.14
CA ALA A 49 6.24 2.40 -10.97
C ALA A 49 5.87 2.29 -12.46
N LEU A 50 4.77 1.62 -12.78
CA LEU A 50 4.26 1.49 -14.14
C LEU A 50 3.92 2.86 -14.75
N LEU A 51 3.26 3.75 -14.00
CA LEU A 51 2.98 5.13 -14.43
C LEU A 51 4.27 5.89 -14.68
N LEU A 52 5.23 5.81 -13.76
CA LEU A 52 6.50 6.52 -13.89
C LEU A 52 7.29 6.09 -15.14
N VAL A 53 7.38 4.80 -15.40
CA VAL A 53 8.06 4.27 -16.59
C VAL A 53 7.36 4.71 -17.87
N THR A 54 6.04 4.76 -17.87
CA THR A 54 5.23 5.04 -19.06
C THR A 54 5.19 6.52 -19.42
N TYR A 55 5.01 7.40 -18.43
CA TYR A 55 4.83 8.83 -18.63
C TYR A 55 6.08 9.66 -18.34
N GLY A 56 7.11 9.03 -17.77
CA GLY A 56 8.28 9.72 -17.26
C GLY A 56 7.98 10.54 -16.00
N LYS A 57 9.01 11.17 -15.44
CA LYS A 57 8.90 11.89 -14.18
C LYS A 57 7.89 13.05 -14.25
N GLN A 58 7.97 13.89 -15.28
CA GLN A 58 7.08 15.06 -15.44
C GLN A 58 5.60 14.67 -15.55
N GLY A 59 5.29 13.57 -16.24
CA GLY A 59 3.93 13.06 -16.33
C GLY A 59 3.47 12.37 -15.03
N ALA A 60 4.37 11.70 -14.32
CA ALA A 60 4.07 11.03 -13.08
C ALA A 60 3.92 11.99 -11.89
N GLU A 61 4.68 13.08 -11.82
CA GLU A 61 4.59 14.10 -10.77
C GLU A 61 3.18 14.72 -10.65
N HIS A 62 2.42 14.71 -11.73
CA HIS A 62 1.02 15.15 -11.67
C HIS A 62 0.15 14.24 -10.77
N TYR A 63 0.49 12.98 -10.68
CA TYR A 63 -0.24 11.96 -9.90
C TYR A 63 0.45 11.62 -8.58
N LEU A 64 1.76 11.82 -8.47
CA LEU A 64 2.61 11.36 -7.39
C LEU A 64 3.30 12.55 -6.69
N HIS A 65 2.81 12.90 -5.51
CA HIS A 65 3.38 13.97 -4.69
C HIS A 65 4.18 13.38 -3.54
N GLY A 66 5.49 13.60 -3.51
CA GLY A 66 6.39 13.03 -2.49
C GLY A 66 6.00 13.40 -1.06
N ASP A 67 5.57 14.63 -0.81
CA ASP A 67 5.16 15.09 0.52
C ASP A 67 3.92 14.32 1.03
N ILE A 68 2.97 14.04 0.13
CA ILE A 68 1.75 13.27 0.47
C ILE A 68 2.14 11.84 0.85
N PHE A 69 3.03 11.21 0.11
CA PHE A 69 3.51 9.87 0.43
C PHE A 69 4.21 9.82 1.77
N SER A 70 5.07 10.78 2.12
CA SER A 70 5.72 10.86 3.43
C SER A 70 4.72 11.01 4.59
N ILE A 71 3.64 11.75 4.38
CA ILE A 71 2.56 11.88 5.37
C ILE A 71 1.81 10.55 5.54
N ILE A 72 1.48 9.87 4.43
CA ILE A 72 0.78 8.59 4.44
C ILE A 72 1.64 7.52 5.13
N GLU A 73 2.94 7.44 4.81
CA GLU A 73 3.91 6.53 5.42
C GLU A 73 3.97 6.72 6.93
N SER A 74 4.20 7.96 7.38
CA SER A 74 4.25 8.29 8.80
C SER A 74 2.95 7.99 9.53
N THR A 75 1.81 8.26 8.88
CA THR A 75 0.48 7.97 9.43
C THR A 75 0.25 6.47 9.58
N GLY A 76 0.63 5.67 8.57
CA GLY A 76 0.54 4.21 8.63
C GLY A 76 1.33 3.63 9.80
N LEU A 77 2.59 4.07 9.95
CA LEU A 77 3.45 3.66 11.05
C LEU A 77 2.87 4.03 12.43
N VAL A 78 2.41 5.28 12.59
CA VAL A 78 1.81 5.75 13.86
C VAL A 78 0.55 4.94 14.19
N LEU A 79 -0.32 4.67 13.21
CA LEU A 79 -1.51 3.85 13.40
C LEU A 79 -1.15 2.43 13.85
N PHE A 80 -0.18 1.79 13.18
CA PHE A 80 0.27 0.45 13.55
C PHE A 80 0.77 0.39 14.99
N ILE A 81 1.63 1.34 15.39
CA ILE A 81 2.16 1.44 16.76
C ILE A 81 1.04 1.73 17.76
N ALA A 82 0.13 2.65 17.45
CA ALA A 82 -1.00 2.99 18.32
C ALA A 82 -1.87 1.76 18.64
N PHE A 83 -2.21 0.96 17.63
CA PHE A 83 -2.97 -0.28 17.84
C PHE A 83 -2.21 -1.32 18.66
N ALA A 84 -0.89 -1.37 18.56
CA ALA A 84 -0.06 -2.22 19.42
C ALA A 84 -0.17 -1.80 20.90
N PHE A 85 -0.21 -0.49 21.17
CA PHE A 85 -0.33 0.05 22.52
C PHE A 85 -1.75 -0.08 23.13
N PHE A 86 -2.81 -0.07 22.34
CA PHE A 86 -4.17 -0.27 22.85
C PHE A 86 -4.38 -1.63 23.52
N GLY A 87 -3.54 -2.62 23.22
CA GLY A 87 -3.56 -3.92 23.89
C GLY A 87 -2.95 -3.95 25.28
N LEU A 88 -2.28 -2.91 25.76
CA LEU A 88 -1.48 -2.90 27.00
C LEU A 88 -2.26 -3.19 28.31
N GLY A 89 -3.58 -3.20 28.26
CA GLY A 89 -4.36 -3.66 29.42
C GLY A 89 -4.08 -5.13 29.83
N ILE A 90 -3.57 -5.93 28.89
CA ILE A 90 -3.21 -7.34 29.10
C ILE A 90 -1.76 -7.58 28.64
N THR A 91 -1.43 -7.39 27.36
CA THR A 91 -0.08 -7.48 26.81
C THR A 91 0.08 -6.55 25.61
N PHE A 92 1.31 -6.16 25.28
CA PHE A 92 1.62 -5.47 24.04
C PHE A 92 1.18 -6.30 22.82
N PHE A 93 0.50 -5.71 21.84
CA PHE A 93 -0.15 -6.38 20.71
C PHE A 93 -1.34 -7.31 21.07
N TYR A 94 -1.91 -7.20 22.27
CA TYR A 94 -3.11 -7.98 22.58
C TYR A 94 -4.27 -7.61 21.64
N ASN A 95 -4.90 -8.63 21.04
CA ASN A 95 -6.01 -8.45 20.12
C ASN A 95 -7.33 -8.22 20.89
N PHE A 96 -7.51 -7.02 21.44
CA PHE A 96 -8.66 -6.66 22.29
C PHE A 96 -9.99 -6.58 21.52
N MET A 97 -9.96 -6.50 20.18
CA MET A 97 -11.16 -6.46 19.35
C MET A 97 -11.66 -7.85 18.96
N ALA A 98 -10.82 -8.89 19.06
CA ALA A 98 -11.22 -10.24 18.71
C ALA A 98 -12.37 -10.76 19.59
N ASN A 99 -13.41 -11.31 18.97
CA ASN A 99 -14.60 -11.85 19.62
C ASN A 99 -15.40 -10.82 20.44
N SER A 100 -15.21 -9.52 20.20
CA SER A 100 -15.92 -8.45 20.90
C SER A 100 -17.33 -8.21 20.37
N GLY A 101 -17.68 -8.77 19.21
CA GLY A 101 -18.95 -8.52 18.52
C GLY A 101 -19.03 -7.14 17.83
N GLY A 102 -17.97 -6.33 17.92
CA GLY A 102 -17.86 -5.03 17.26
C GLY A 102 -17.22 -5.11 15.85
N LEU A 103 -16.69 -3.99 15.39
CA LEU A 103 -15.97 -3.91 14.11
C LEU A 103 -14.81 -4.89 14.09
N PHE A 104 -14.77 -5.77 13.09
CA PHE A 104 -13.83 -6.89 12.96
C PHE A 104 -13.83 -7.89 14.13
N GLY A 105 -14.83 -7.77 15.04
CA GLY A 105 -14.90 -8.55 16.29
C GLY A 105 -15.79 -9.80 16.23
N ASN A 106 -16.28 -10.20 15.07
CA ASN A 106 -17.08 -11.42 14.94
C ASN A 106 -16.22 -12.65 15.28
N THR A 107 -16.84 -13.62 15.96
CA THR A 107 -16.20 -14.92 16.24
C THR A 107 -15.98 -15.67 14.94
N ALA A 108 -14.71 -16.03 14.67
CA ALA A 108 -14.40 -16.88 13.54
C ALA A 108 -14.95 -18.29 13.78
N VAL A 109 -15.71 -18.82 12.81
CA VAL A 109 -16.18 -20.21 12.84
C VAL A 109 -15.01 -21.14 12.50
N ILE A 110 -14.91 -22.27 13.20
CA ILE A 110 -13.87 -23.27 12.93
C ILE A 110 -14.10 -23.84 11.52
N GLY A 111 -13.10 -23.68 10.66
CA GLY A 111 -13.15 -24.11 9.25
C GLY A 111 -12.71 -23.04 8.28
N VAL A 112 -12.87 -23.31 6.99
CA VAL A 112 -12.63 -22.33 5.94
C VAL A 112 -13.77 -21.30 5.97
N ASN A 113 -13.46 -20.06 6.35
CA ASN A 113 -14.42 -18.96 6.41
C ASN A 113 -14.03 -17.86 5.40
N PRO A 114 -14.05 -18.17 4.09
CA PRO A 114 -13.60 -17.25 3.07
C PRO A 114 -14.63 -16.14 2.89
N GLY A 115 -14.26 -14.94 3.26
CA GLY A 115 -15.09 -13.76 2.98
C GLY A 115 -15.77 -13.12 4.19
N ASP A 116 -15.57 -13.61 5.40
CA ASP A 116 -16.00 -12.88 6.60
C ASP A 116 -14.97 -11.80 6.97
N LEU A 117 -15.15 -10.63 6.34
CA LEU A 117 -14.29 -9.47 6.57
C LEU A 117 -14.38 -8.93 8.01
N ASN A 118 -15.45 -9.21 8.73
CA ASN A 118 -15.67 -8.70 10.07
C ASN A 118 -15.09 -9.60 11.18
N THR A 119 -14.01 -10.33 10.87
CA THR A 119 -13.28 -11.17 11.82
C THR A 119 -11.82 -10.70 11.95
N GLY A 120 -11.09 -11.26 12.91
CA GLY A 120 -9.66 -11.01 13.09
C GLY A 120 -9.32 -9.89 14.06
N GLY A 121 -10.29 -9.13 14.54
CA GLY A 121 -10.10 -8.11 15.59
C GLY A 121 -9.21 -6.96 15.14
N THR A 122 -8.07 -6.75 15.77
CA THR A 122 -7.12 -5.67 15.42
C THR A 122 -6.29 -5.97 14.17
N ILE A 123 -6.19 -7.22 13.74
CA ILE A 123 -5.34 -7.63 12.62
C ILE A 123 -5.69 -6.95 11.30
N PRO A 124 -6.96 -6.85 10.86
CA PRO A 124 -7.32 -6.13 9.64
C PRO A 124 -6.90 -4.66 9.64
N ILE A 125 -7.05 -3.99 10.78
CA ILE A 125 -6.69 -2.57 10.92
C ILE A 125 -5.17 -2.40 10.82
N MET A 126 -4.41 -3.25 11.51
CA MET A 126 -2.95 -3.25 11.42
C MET A 126 -2.47 -3.57 10.01
N ASN A 127 -3.16 -4.49 9.31
CA ASN A 127 -2.89 -4.81 7.91
C ASN A 127 -3.11 -3.60 6.98
N MET A 128 -4.19 -2.85 7.18
CA MET A 128 -4.45 -1.62 6.44
C MET A 128 -3.38 -0.56 6.72
N ALA A 129 -2.96 -0.41 7.98
CA ALA A 129 -1.91 0.52 8.36
C ALA A 129 -0.57 0.19 7.67
N VAL A 130 -0.16 -1.08 7.69
CA VAL A 130 1.04 -1.56 6.96
C VAL A 130 0.89 -1.38 5.45
N GLY A 131 -0.29 -1.64 4.89
CA GLY A 131 -0.56 -1.43 3.47
C GLY A 131 -0.36 0.01 3.03
N LEU A 132 -0.84 0.96 3.83
CA LEU A 132 -0.64 2.40 3.60
C LEU A 132 0.83 2.80 3.74
N GLU A 133 1.51 2.33 4.77
CA GLU A 133 2.94 2.57 4.99
C GLU A 133 3.78 2.07 3.80
N VAL A 134 3.61 0.81 3.42
CA VAL A 134 4.41 0.17 2.36
C VAL A 134 4.17 0.79 0.99
N LEU A 135 2.90 1.05 0.63
CA LEU A 135 2.62 1.70 -0.66
C LEU A 135 3.26 3.08 -0.74
N ALA A 136 3.26 3.83 0.36
CA ALA A 136 3.83 5.16 0.41
C ALA A 136 5.36 5.13 0.42
N ALA A 137 5.98 4.30 1.26
CA ALA A 137 7.43 4.13 1.34
C ALA A 137 8.03 3.70 -0.01
N LEU A 138 7.46 2.69 -0.65
CA LEU A 138 7.88 2.27 -1.99
C LEU A 138 7.61 3.35 -3.04
N GLY A 139 6.52 4.12 -2.91
CA GLY A 139 6.24 5.27 -3.76
C GLY A 139 7.34 6.34 -3.67
N VAL A 140 7.78 6.69 -2.46
CA VAL A 140 8.91 7.62 -2.24
C VAL A 140 10.19 7.08 -2.85
N ILE A 141 10.50 5.81 -2.66
CA ILE A 141 11.70 5.16 -3.24
C ILE A 141 11.67 5.28 -4.77
N ILE A 142 10.55 4.95 -5.41
CA ILE A 142 10.39 5.02 -6.86
C ILE A 142 10.61 6.46 -7.36
N LEU A 143 10.04 7.46 -6.69
CA LEU A 143 10.20 8.87 -7.05
C LEU A 143 11.64 9.36 -6.88
N THR A 144 12.31 8.99 -5.79
CA THR A 144 13.70 9.39 -5.54
C THR A 144 14.67 8.73 -6.51
N MET A 145 14.46 7.47 -6.87
CA MET A 145 15.25 6.81 -7.91
C MET A 145 15.08 7.49 -9.27
N ALA A 146 13.87 7.89 -9.63
CA ALA A 146 13.62 8.62 -10.87
C ALA A 146 14.32 10.00 -10.89
N ALA A 147 14.32 10.70 -9.76
CA ALA A 147 15.00 11.98 -9.63
C ALA A 147 16.54 11.84 -9.76
N GLY A 148 17.10 10.77 -9.18
CA GLY A 148 18.53 10.47 -9.28
C GLY A 148 18.98 10.19 -10.71
N SER A 149 18.20 9.43 -11.48
CA SER A 149 18.54 9.09 -12.86
C SER A 149 18.64 10.32 -13.78
N GLU A 150 17.75 11.31 -13.62
CA GLU A 150 17.79 12.55 -14.41
C GLU A 150 18.99 13.43 -14.08
N SER A 151 19.41 13.45 -12.82
CA SER A 151 20.60 14.23 -12.41
C SER A 151 21.87 13.67 -13.01
N THR A 152 21.95 12.36 -13.20
CA THR A 152 23.10 11.69 -13.83
C THR A 152 23.11 11.95 -15.34
N GLU A 153 21.96 11.85 -16.03
CA GLU A 153 21.84 12.11 -17.47
C GLU A 153 22.21 13.57 -17.82
N LYS A 154 21.86 14.54 -16.95
CA LYS A 154 22.25 15.96 -17.13
C LYS A 154 23.76 16.19 -16.97
N LYS A 155 24.43 15.46 -16.09
CA LYS A 155 25.88 15.58 -15.88
C LYS A 155 26.68 14.97 -17.03
N GLU A 156 26.18 13.92 -17.67
CA GLU A 156 26.84 13.23 -18.77
C GLU A 156 26.74 14.02 -20.10
N ASN A 157 25.71 14.87 -20.23
CA ASN A 157 25.46 15.69 -21.41
C ASN A 157 25.98 17.15 -21.28
N SER A 158 26.68 17.48 -20.19
CA SER A 158 27.34 18.77 -19.92
C SER A 158 28.84 18.67 -20.02
#